data_684808551c35a34f1b56a20c58ffa8ff
#
_entry.id   684808551c35a34f1b56a20c58ffa8ff
#
_cell.length_a   1.000
_cell.length_b   1.000
_cell.length_c   1.000
_cell.angle_alpha   90.00
_cell.angle_beta   90.00
_cell.angle_gamma   90.00
#
_symmetry.space_group_name_H-M   'P 1'
#
loop_
_entity.id
_entity.type
_entity.pdbx_description
1 polymer ?
#
loop_
_entity_poly.entity_id
_entity_poly.type
_entity_poly.pdbx_seq_one_letter_code
_entity_poly.pdbx_strand_id
1 'polypeptide(L)'
;MLQYSQGCDIIDEKTTLLQPRDDVSRLSANTKTVKYMQKTHDIQEKQAICEMRAIELPDYVKTVIELLDDAGYEAYAVGGCVRDSLRNVEPHDWDICTSALPEQITEVLSGVAKIIPTGIKHGTVTVLLRKAWHPMEVTTFRTESEYDDCRHPNHIEFVSAVAEDLKRRDFTVNAMAYNDKSGVIDLFGGREDLHSGIIRCVGNAEERFSEDALRIMRAMRFAAVCGFKIEPDTAAAMHKKCGLLKNISAERIYSEFKKMLCGESAAEIMTVHREVLSEIIPESFSRENFNEKNLSMLKFFSSDKEEVAFKIAAVLLPVEDSNVIMRRLKSERVTRLRVKTLTELFGGDAPMTAPTEKSDVLRLLRDYGKETTEDILTFGRGYALSRGETAEDWNRAAEIADETENDGSCYNIGSLAVCGKDLKRLGYRGDRIGERLEVLLDAVISGKVNNTKRQLLKYKG
;
A
#
# COMPACT_ATOMS: atom_id res chain seq x y z
N MET A 1 63.41 -5.23 29.30
CA MET A 1 63.74 -5.98 30.49
C MET A 1 62.47 -6.56 31.09
N LEU A 2 62.37 -7.89 31.03
CA LEU A 2 61.85 -8.80 32.04
C LEU A 2 60.37 -8.65 32.47
N GLN A 3 59.51 -9.61 32.61
CA GLN A 3 59.52 -11.07 32.37
C GLN A 3 58.12 -11.60 32.72
N TYR A 4 57.71 -12.56 32.00
CA TYR A 4 56.77 -13.66 32.24
C TYR A 4 56.39 -13.99 33.69
N SER A 5 55.12 -14.36 33.96
CA SER A 5 54.88 -15.72 34.48
C SER A 5 53.41 -16.13 34.34
N GLN A 6 53.30 -17.39 33.96
CA GLN A 6 52.11 -18.23 33.80
C GLN A 6 51.50 -18.63 35.16
N GLY A 7 50.25 -19.03 35.15
CA GLY A 7 49.58 -19.79 36.20
C GLY A 7 48.33 -20.46 35.66
N CYS A 8 48.48 -21.69 35.21
CA CYS A 8 47.41 -22.70 35.09
C CYS A 8 47.10 -23.31 36.45
N ASP A 9 45.85 -23.52 36.79
CA ASP A 9 45.35 -24.55 37.70
C ASP A 9 43.89 -24.83 37.38
N ILE A 10 43.59 -25.97 36.78
CA ILE A 10 43.20 -27.29 37.32
C ILE A 10 41.73 -27.35 37.76
N ILE A 11 41.03 -28.16 36.98
CA ILE A 11 39.66 -28.65 37.08
C ILE A 11 39.48 -29.46 38.36
N ASP A 12 38.38 -29.32 39.07
CA ASP A 12 37.85 -30.35 39.95
C ASP A 12 36.38 -30.62 39.69
N GLU A 13 36.11 -31.87 39.30
CA GLU A 13 34.78 -32.44 39.12
C GLU A 13 34.16 -32.73 40.49
N LYS A 14 32.96 -32.25 40.72
CA LYS A 14 32.01 -32.94 41.62
C LYS A 14 30.59 -32.89 41.03
N THR A 15 30.25 -34.00 40.44
CA THR A 15 28.89 -34.44 40.11
C THR A 15 28.04 -34.49 41.35
N THR A 16 26.96 -33.72 41.39
CA THR A 16 25.83 -33.96 42.29
C THR A 16 24.54 -33.92 41.50
N LEU A 17 23.94 -35.09 41.37
CA LEU A 17 22.60 -35.33 40.85
C LEU A 17 21.56 -34.57 41.69
N LEU A 18 20.81 -33.67 41.08
CA LEU A 18 19.57 -33.14 41.59
C LEU A 18 18.40 -33.41 40.62
N GLN A 19 17.38 -34.03 41.15
CA GLN A 19 16.15 -34.43 40.47
C GLN A 19 15.33 -33.20 39.95
N PRO A 20 14.43 -33.40 38.98
CA PRO A 20 13.72 -32.31 38.29
C PRO A 20 12.53 -31.81 39.14
N ARG A 21 12.50 -30.52 39.40
CA ARG A 21 11.29 -29.80 39.78
C ARG A 21 11.15 -28.53 38.94
N ASP A 22 10.10 -28.53 38.19
CA ASP A 22 9.31 -27.44 37.59
C ASP A 22 9.88 -26.00 37.64
N ASP A 23 10.26 -25.48 36.46
CA ASP A 23 10.25 -24.05 36.27
C ASP A 23 9.99 -23.70 34.78
N VAL A 24 8.72 -23.68 34.38
CA VAL A 24 8.25 -23.29 33.03
C VAL A 24 8.54 -21.81 32.74
N SER A 25 8.82 -21.01 33.78
CA SER A 25 9.11 -19.57 33.64
C SER A 25 10.54 -19.30 33.10
N ARG A 26 11.50 -20.19 33.30
CA ARG A 26 12.88 -20.05 32.76
C ARG A 26 13.01 -20.42 31.28
N LEU A 27 12.14 -21.29 30.76
CA LEU A 27 12.12 -21.65 29.34
C LEU A 27 11.57 -20.51 28.44
N SER A 28 10.64 -19.70 28.93
CA SER A 28 10.11 -18.56 28.17
C SER A 28 11.10 -17.38 28.07
N ALA A 29 11.91 -17.15 29.09
CA ALA A 29 12.94 -16.12 29.08
C ALA A 29 14.08 -16.47 28.12
N ASN A 30 14.48 -17.76 28.07
CA ASN A 30 15.56 -18.23 27.19
C ASN A 30 15.15 -18.15 25.69
N THR A 31 13.88 -18.43 25.39
CA THR A 31 13.34 -18.34 24.01
C THR A 31 13.26 -16.90 23.50
N LYS A 32 12.94 -15.94 24.38
CA LYS A 32 12.94 -14.50 24.03
C LYS A 32 14.36 -13.97 23.83
N THR A 33 15.31 -14.39 24.68
CA THR A 33 16.73 -13.99 24.59
C THR A 33 17.40 -14.59 23.35
N VAL A 34 17.12 -15.86 23.01
CA VAL A 34 17.61 -16.50 21.79
C VAL A 34 17.02 -15.84 20.53
N LYS A 35 15.71 -15.53 20.52
CA LYS A 35 15.09 -14.76 19.42
C LYS A 35 15.65 -13.34 19.30
N TYR A 36 15.96 -12.69 20.43
CA TYR A 36 16.58 -11.36 20.41
C TYR A 36 18.02 -11.41 19.89
N MET A 37 18.81 -12.41 20.30
CA MET A 37 20.18 -12.63 19.80
C MET A 37 20.22 -13.06 18.34
N GLN A 38 19.29 -13.88 17.87
CA GLN A 38 19.14 -14.20 16.44
C GLN A 38 18.77 -12.97 15.64
N LYS A 39 17.83 -12.16 16.13
CA LYS A 39 17.43 -10.92 15.46
C LYS A 39 18.57 -9.88 15.41
N THR A 40 19.40 -9.80 16.45
CA THR A 40 20.60 -8.94 16.45
C THR A 40 21.71 -9.49 15.54
N HIS A 41 21.89 -10.80 15.46
CA HIS A 41 22.85 -11.42 14.54
C HIS A 41 22.43 -11.23 13.07
N ASP A 42 21.14 -11.45 12.75
CA ASP A 42 20.58 -11.19 11.42
C ASP A 42 20.66 -9.70 11.03
N ILE A 43 20.56 -8.80 12.00
CA ILE A 43 20.75 -7.36 11.80
C ILE A 43 22.22 -7.07 11.51
N GLN A 44 23.16 -7.63 12.27
CA GLN A 44 24.61 -7.41 12.07
C GLN A 44 25.11 -8.04 10.76
N GLU A 45 24.59 -9.18 10.36
CA GLU A 45 24.92 -9.82 9.09
C GLU A 45 24.37 -9.04 7.88
N LYS A 46 23.15 -8.50 8.00
CA LYS A 46 22.59 -7.54 7.02
C LYS A 46 23.36 -6.22 6.98
N GLN A 47 23.95 -5.79 8.11
CA GLN A 47 24.82 -4.62 8.23
C GLN A 47 26.08 -4.77 7.38
N ALA A 48 26.81 -5.87 7.56
CA ALA A 48 28.05 -6.15 6.83
C ALA A 48 27.84 -6.31 5.32
N ILE A 49 26.65 -6.80 4.93
CA ILE A 49 26.26 -6.96 3.52
C ILE A 49 25.89 -5.60 2.87
N CYS A 50 25.31 -4.66 3.63
CA CYS A 50 24.97 -3.33 3.13
C CYS A 50 26.20 -2.43 2.90
N GLU A 51 27.29 -2.69 3.61
CA GLU A 51 28.54 -1.91 3.49
C GLU A 51 29.40 -2.26 2.26
N MET A 52 29.16 -3.40 1.60
CA MET A 52 30.05 -3.93 0.54
C MET A 52 29.38 -4.26 -0.81
N ARG A 53 28.10 -4.05 -1.03
CA ARG A 53 27.50 -4.33 -2.34
C ARG A 53 27.42 -3.08 -3.21
N ALA A 54 28.06 -3.17 -4.38
CA ALA A 54 27.73 -2.30 -5.50
C ALA A 54 26.26 -2.52 -5.90
N ILE A 55 25.52 -1.44 -6.16
CA ILE A 55 24.16 -1.53 -6.69
C ILE A 55 24.28 -2.09 -8.11
N GLU A 56 23.54 -3.12 -8.41
CA GLU A 56 23.49 -3.70 -9.76
C GLU A 56 22.50 -2.89 -10.60
N LEU A 57 23.03 -2.02 -11.45
CA LEU A 57 22.21 -1.24 -12.39
C LEU A 57 21.72 -2.14 -13.54
N PRO A 58 20.43 -2.09 -13.90
CA PRO A 58 19.96 -2.72 -15.14
C PRO A 58 20.67 -2.14 -16.36
N ASP A 59 20.92 -2.97 -17.37
CA ASP A 59 21.64 -2.58 -18.58
C ASP A 59 21.09 -1.31 -19.26
N TYR A 60 19.76 -1.14 -19.23
CA TYR A 60 19.12 0.03 -19.82
C TYR A 60 19.38 1.32 -19.02
N VAL A 61 19.49 1.25 -17.70
CA VAL A 61 19.86 2.38 -16.84
C VAL A 61 21.33 2.73 -17.03
N LYS A 62 22.19 1.70 -17.02
CA LYS A 62 23.62 1.82 -17.22
C LYS A 62 23.93 2.48 -18.56
N THR A 63 23.27 2.04 -19.63
CA THR A 63 23.44 2.60 -20.98
C THR A 63 23.13 4.11 -21.01
N VAL A 64 22.07 4.57 -20.33
CA VAL A 64 21.73 6.00 -20.32
C VAL A 64 22.74 6.81 -19.52
N ILE A 65 23.19 6.30 -18.37
CA ILE A 65 24.20 6.95 -17.54
C ILE A 65 25.53 7.06 -18.32
N GLU A 66 25.98 5.97 -18.94
CA GLU A 66 27.22 5.93 -19.72
C GLU A 66 27.22 6.90 -20.92
N LEU A 67 26.11 6.97 -21.65
CA LEU A 67 25.98 7.89 -22.78
C LEU A 67 26.01 9.36 -22.36
N LEU A 68 25.41 9.70 -21.23
CA LEU A 68 25.47 11.06 -20.69
C LEU A 68 26.86 11.39 -20.17
N ASP A 69 27.49 10.46 -19.46
CA ASP A 69 28.89 10.62 -18.97
C ASP A 69 29.88 10.77 -20.12
N ASP A 70 29.76 9.96 -21.20
CA ASP A 70 30.63 10.04 -22.39
C ASP A 70 30.46 11.36 -23.15
N ALA A 71 29.27 11.98 -23.04
CA ALA A 71 28.99 13.32 -23.56
C ALA A 71 29.48 14.45 -22.63
N GLY A 72 30.08 14.12 -21.48
CA GLY A 72 30.64 15.06 -20.53
C GLY A 72 29.65 15.59 -19.45
N TYR A 73 28.50 14.93 -19.28
CA TYR A 73 27.51 15.27 -18.28
C TYR A 73 27.53 14.27 -17.14
N GLU A 74 27.52 14.74 -15.91
CA GLU A 74 27.32 13.87 -14.73
C GLU A 74 25.92 13.22 -14.78
N ALA A 75 25.84 11.92 -14.50
CA ALA A 75 24.57 11.20 -14.44
C ALA A 75 24.57 10.10 -13.37
N TYR A 76 23.46 10.00 -12.65
CA TYR A 76 23.30 9.08 -11.53
C TYR A 76 21.88 8.50 -11.48
N ALA A 77 21.75 7.23 -11.11
CA ALA A 77 20.51 6.70 -10.58
C ALA A 77 20.22 7.36 -9.23
N VAL A 78 18.97 7.70 -8.90
CA VAL A 78 18.68 8.56 -7.75
C VAL A 78 17.35 8.25 -7.07
N GLY A 79 17.30 8.41 -5.76
CA GLY A 79 16.04 8.36 -5.02
C GLY A 79 15.58 6.95 -4.64
N GLY A 80 14.34 6.61 -5.01
CA GLY A 80 13.70 5.37 -4.64
C GLY A 80 14.45 4.12 -5.07
N CYS A 81 14.97 4.10 -6.29
CA CYS A 81 15.72 2.95 -6.81
C CYS A 81 17.02 2.71 -6.03
N VAL A 82 17.75 3.75 -5.64
CA VAL A 82 18.96 3.61 -4.81
C VAL A 82 18.62 3.07 -3.43
N ARG A 83 17.58 3.64 -2.79
CA ARG A 83 17.09 3.17 -1.49
C ARG A 83 16.71 1.69 -1.55
N ASP A 84 15.89 1.29 -2.53
CA ASP A 84 15.35 -0.06 -2.61
C ASP A 84 16.45 -1.09 -2.96
N SER A 85 17.38 -0.74 -3.85
CA SER A 85 18.57 -1.56 -4.14
C SER A 85 19.44 -1.80 -2.88
N LEU A 86 19.67 -0.75 -2.08
CA LEU A 86 20.42 -0.88 -0.82
C LEU A 86 19.68 -1.75 0.22
N ARG A 87 18.35 -1.85 0.12
CA ARG A 87 17.53 -2.75 0.94
C ARG A 87 17.43 -4.18 0.40
N ASN A 88 18.05 -4.49 -0.73
CA ASN A 88 17.85 -5.72 -1.50
C ASN A 88 16.38 -5.95 -1.92
N VAL A 89 15.68 -4.88 -2.21
CA VAL A 89 14.34 -4.88 -2.81
C VAL A 89 14.50 -4.45 -4.27
N GLU A 90 13.92 -5.20 -5.20
CA GLU A 90 13.95 -4.84 -6.61
C GLU A 90 13.21 -3.51 -6.83
N PRO A 91 13.87 -2.48 -7.39
CA PRO A 91 13.24 -1.21 -7.68
C PRO A 91 12.15 -1.36 -8.75
N HIS A 92 11.00 -0.75 -8.50
CA HIS A 92 9.91 -0.74 -9.46
C HIS A 92 10.20 0.18 -10.65
N ASP A 93 10.74 1.37 -10.35
CA ASP A 93 11.06 2.41 -11.34
C ASP A 93 12.50 2.90 -11.09
N TRP A 94 13.19 3.26 -12.18
CA TRP A 94 14.53 3.83 -12.13
C TRP A 94 14.51 5.27 -12.60
N ASP A 95 14.87 6.18 -11.69
CA ASP A 95 15.01 7.60 -11.98
C ASP A 95 16.49 7.96 -12.11
N ILE A 96 16.79 8.81 -13.09
CA ILE A 96 18.15 9.33 -13.33
C ILE A 96 18.14 10.84 -13.10
N CYS A 97 19.16 11.35 -12.44
CA CYS A 97 19.45 12.78 -12.41
C CYS A 97 20.77 13.07 -13.12
N THR A 98 20.87 14.24 -13.77
CA THR A 98 22.04 14.61 -14.60
C THR A 98 22.29 16.11 -14.61
N SER A 99 23.54 16.50 -14.90
CA SER A 99 23.89 17.90 -15.17
C SER A 99 23.44 18.39 -16.56
N ALA A 100 23.05 17.47 -17.46
CA ALA A 100 22.57 17.81 -18.80
C ALA A 100 21.21 18.49 -18.75
N LEU A 101 21.03 19.55 -19.56
CA LEU A 101 19.71 20.18 -19.78
C LEU A 101 18.79 19.27 -20.63
N PRO A 102 17.46 19.46 -20.60
CA PRO A 102 16.53 18.61 -21.36
C PRO A 102 16.82 18.52 -22.86
N GLU A 103 17.29 19.61 -23.46
CA GLU A 103 17.70 19.67 -24.86
C GLU A 103 18.96 18.82 -25.10
N GLN A 104 19.94 18.89 -24.20
CA GLN A 104 21.18 18.11 -24.26
C GLN A 104 20.91 16.62 -24.02
N ILE A 105 20.02 16.27 -23.07
CA ILE A 105 19.57 14.88 -22.87
C ILE A 105 18.96 14.35 -24.18
N THR A 106 18.13 15.17 -24.84
CA THR A 106 17.49 14.82 -26.10
C THR A 106 18.51 14.63 -27.21
N GLU A 107 19.50 15.51 -27.33
CA GLU A 107 20.58 15.41 -28.34
C GLU A 107 21.39 14.13 -28.16
N VAL A 108 21.86 13.85 -26.94
CA VAL A 108 22.69 12.68 -26.62
C VAL A 108 21.96 11.36 -26.87
N LEU A 109 20.69 11.28 -26.49
CA LEU A 109 19.95 10.02 -26.49
C LEU A 109 19.08 9.79 -27.73
N SER A 110 18.90 10.77 -28.62
CA SER A 110 18.02 10.70 -29.80
C SER A 110 18.31 9.52 -30.72
N GLY A 111 19.56 9.11 -30.82
CA GLY A 111 19.99 7.96 -31.65
C GLY A 111 19.53 6.60 -31.15
N VAL A 112 19.33 6.45 -29.83
CA VAL A 112 19.09 5.17 -29.16
C VAL A 112 17.73 5.10 -28.44
N ALA A 113 17.10 6.25 -28.16
CA ALA A 113 15.87 6.34 -27.39
C ALA A 113 14.79 7.20 -28.08
N LYS A 114 13.54 7.00 -27.67
CA LYS A 114 12.46 7.94 -27.88
C LYS A 114 12.37 8.82 -26.63
N ILE A 115 12.46 10.13 -26.80
CA ILE A 115 12.34 11.11 -25.73
C ILE A 115 10.92 11.68 -25.73
N ILE A 116 10.28 11.67 -24.56
CA ILE A 116 8.94 12.20 -24.37
C ILE A 116 9.03 13.39 -23.41
N PRO A 117 8.59 14.59 -23.82
CA PRO A 117 8.74 15.82 -23.04
C PRO A 117 7.68 15.92 -21.92
N THR A 118 7.72 15.03 -20.94
CA THR A 118 6.71 14.91 -19.88
C THR A 118 6.74 16.03 -18.86
N GLY A 119 7.89 16.70 -18.68
CA GLY A 119 8.05 17.73 -17.66
C GLY A 119 9.19 18.71 -17.94
N ILE A 120 9.37 19.16 -19.19
CA ILE A 120 10.48 20.04 -19.61
C ILE A 120 10.60 21.29 -18.71
N LYS A 121 9.48 21.91 -18.34
CA LYS A 121 9.47 23.09 -17.45
C LYS A 121 10.12 22.81 -16.07
N HIS A 122 10.14 21.52 -15.69
CA HIS A 122 10.75 21.04 -14.45
C HIS A 122 12.05 20.30 -14.68
N GLY A 123 12.62 20.37 -15.90
CA GLY A 123 13.85 19.70 -16.24
C GLY A 123 13.74 18.19 -16.45
N THR A 124 12.53 17.62 -16.53
CA THR A 124 12.31 16.17 -16.63
C THR A 124 11.88 15.77 -18.03
N VAL A 125 12.48 14.71 -18.56
CA VAL A 125 12.06 14.03 -19.77
C VAL A 125 11.89 12.53 -19.48
N THR A 126 10.95 11.89 -20.15
CA THR A 126 10.85 10.41 -20.11
C THR A 126 11.63 9.84 -21.29
N VAL A 127 12.57 8.97 -20.97
CA VAL A 127 13.45 8.27 -21.93
C VAL A 127 12.95 6.83 -22.09
N LEU A 128 12.72 6.44 -23.34
CA LEU A 128 12.32 5.08 -23.70
C LEU A 128 13.33 4.51 -24.70
N LEU A 129 14.23 3.67 -24.21
CA LEU A 129 15.24 3.02 -25.08
C LEU A 129 14.55 2.09 -26.08
N ARG A 130 15.01 2.12 -27.34
CA ARG A 130 14.41 1.31 -28.43
C ARG A 130 14.52 -0.20 -28.22
N LYS A 131 15.50 -0.65 -27.43
CA LYS A 131 15.75 -2.07 -27.13
C LYS A 131 15.16 -2.53 -25.79
N ALA A 132 14.79 -1.61 -24.92
CA ALA A 132 14.23 -1.90 -23.60
C ALA A 132 13.00 -1.00 -23.40
N TRP A 133 11.81 -1.57 -23.45
CA TRP A 133 10.54 -0.84 -23.32
C TRP A 133 10.23 -0.38 -21.88
N HIS A 134 11.26 -0.04 -21.11
CA HIS A 134 11.13 0.50 -19.77
C HIS A 134 11.26 2.02 -19.80
N PRO A 135 10.19 2.77 -19.49
CA PRO A 135 10.28 4.22 -19.39
C PRO A 135 11.11 4.59 -18.15
N MET A 136 12.02 5.56 -18.32
CA MET A 136 12.82 6.14 -17.24
C MET A 136 12.62 7.65 -17.22
N GLU A 137 12.52 8.23 -16.04
CA GLU A 137 12.58 9.67 -15.89
C GLU A 137 14.04 10.12 -15.77
N VAL A 138 14.45 11.03 -16.63
CA VAL A 138 15.76 11.68 -16.59
C VAL A 138 15.53 13.15 -16.28
N THR A 139 16.06 13.62 -15.15
CA THR A 139 15.81 14.95 -14.62
C THR A 139 17.13 15.71 -14.50
N THR A 140 17.17 16.93 -15.04
CA THR A 140 18.29 17.87 -14.86
C THR A 140 18.44 18.25 -13.39
N PHE A 141 19.67 18.29 -12.87
CA PHE A 141 19.93 18.83 -11.50
C PHE A 141 19.33 20.21 -11.37
N ARG A 142 18.62 20.44 -10.29
CA ARG A 142 17.92 21.70 -10.06
C ARG A 142 17.85 22.08 -8.60
N THR A 143 17.76 23.35 -8.34
CA THR A 143 17.29 23.93 -7.09
C THR A 143 15.88 24.45 -7.26
N GLU A 144 15.17 24.55 -6.17
CA GLU A 144 13.79 25.01 -6.11
C GLU A 144 13.73 26.10 -5.02
N SER A 145 13.15 27.26 -5.34
CA SER A 145 13.02 28.37 -4.41
C SER A 145 11.65 29.01 -4.50
N GLU A 146 11.22 29.61 -3.38
CA GLU A 146 9.96 30.32 -3.23
C GLU A 146 8.73 29.49 -3.63
N TYR A 147 7.97 29.08 -2.61
CA TYR A 147 6.74 28.30 -2.79
C TYR A 147 5.57 29.13 -2.26
N ASP A 148 4.72 29.66 -3.13
CA ASP A 148 3.54 30.45 -2.72
C ASP A 148 2.33 29.57 -2.40
N ASP A 149 2.21 28.40 -3.04
CA ASP A 149 1.04 27.54 -2.96
C ASP A 149 1.29 26.19 -2.25
N CYS A 150 2.40 26.08 -1.50
CA CYS A 150 2.85 24.81 -0.86
C CYS A 150 3.01 23.65 -1.83
N ARG A 151 3.28 23.92 -3.12
CA ARG A 151 3.41 22.88 -4.15
C ARG A 151 4.40 23.21 -5.26
N HIS A 152 4.22 24.36 -5.90
CA HIS A 152 5.00 24.72 -7.07
C HIS A 152 6.08 25.71 -6.67
N PRO A 153 7.36 25.37 -6.94
CA PRO A 153 8.40 26.39 -6.82
C PRO A 153 8.13 27.49 -7.85
N ASN A 154 8.18 28.74 -7.41
CA ASN A 154 8.04 29.88 -8.31
C ASN A 154 9.22 30.01 -9.25
N HIS A 155 10.38 29.52 -8.80
CA HIS A 155 11.61 29.55 -9.56
C HIS A 155 12.32 28.20 -9.49
N ILE A 156 12.68 27.69 -10.67
CA ILE A 156 13.51 26.49 -10.85
C ILE A 156 14.78 26.95 -11.51
N GLU A 157 15.90 26.69 -10.89
CA GLU A 157 17.21 26.96 -11.44
C GLU A 157 17.96 25.65 -11.70
N PHE A 158 18.42 25.45 -12.93
CA PHE A 158 19.23 24.30 -13.26
C PHE A 158 20.65 24.51 -12.75
N VAL A 159 21.20 23.51 -12.09
CA VAL A 159 22.51 23.55 -11.47
C VAL A 159 23.39 22.43 -12.00
N SER A 160 24.71 22.57 -11.81
CA SER A 160 25.67 21.56 -12.26
C SER A 160 26.06 20.55 -11.19
N ALA A 161 25.76 20.82 -9.94
CA ALA A 161 26.20 19.99 -8.82
C ALA A 161 25.07 19.08 -8.31
N VAL A 162 25.30 17.77 -8.29
CA VAL A 162 24.34 16.77 -7.73
C VAL A 162 23.95 17.06 -6.29
N ALA A 163 24.85 17.66 -5.50
CA ALA A 163 24.61 18.01 -4.11
C ALA A 163 23.39 18.92 -3.92
N GLU A 164 23.20 19.89 -4.80
CA GLU A 164 22.07 20.82 -4.73
C GLU A 164 20.75 20.13 -5.10
N ASP A 165 20.77 19.19 -6.07
CA ASP A 165 19.58 18.38 -6.40
C ASP A 165 19.19 17.44 -5.24
N LEU A 166 20.17 16.81 -4.58
CA LEU A 166 19.91 15.95 -3.44
C LEU A 166 19.36 16.72 -2.22
N LYS A 167 19.83 17.96 -2.02
CA LYS A 167 19.42 18.83 -0.90
C LYS A 167 17.94 19.22 -0.93
N ARG A 168 17.32 19.37 -2.12
CA ARG A 168 15.89 19.71 -2.25
C ARG A 168 14.96 18.55 -2.04
N ARG A 169 15.46 17.31 -1.95
CA ARG A 169 14.64 16.11 -1.81
C ARG A 169 13.94 16.04 -0.46
N ASP A 170 12.95 15.16 -0.36
CA ASP A 170 12.08 15.04 0.80
C ASP A 170 12.79 14.41 2.02
N PHE A 171 13.34 13.20 1.84
CA PHE A 171 13.91 12.42 2.95
C PHE A 171 15.31 11.94 2.62
N THR A 172 16.13 11.79 3.67
CA THR A 172 17.53 11.35 3.57
C THR A 172 17.67 10.05 2.81
N VAL A 173 16.79 9.06 3.08
CA VAL A 173 16.76 7.75 2.41
C VAL A 173 16.43 7.84 0.91
N ASN A 174 15.89 8.95 0.44
CA ASN A 174 15.61 9.23 -0.98
C ASN A 174 16.58 10.27 -1.57
N ALA A 175 17.50 10.79 -0.77
CA ALA A 175 18.50 11.80 -1.16
C ALA A 175 19.88 11.17 -1.36
N MET A 176 19.91 9.99 -1.95
CA MET A 176 21.11 9.27 -2.35
C MET A 176 21.15 9.09 -3.87
N ALA A 177 22.34 9.14 -4.44
CA ALA A 177 22.58 8.92 -5.86
C ALA A 177 23.64 7.84 -6.06
N TYR A 178 23.64 7.18 -7.21
CA TYR A 178 24.57 6.09 -7.52
C TYR A 178 24.94 6.05 -8.99
N ASN A 179 26.20 5.85 -9.29
CA ASN A 179 26.68 5.29 -10.55
C ASN A 179 27.89 4.38 -10.31
N ASP A 180 28.26 3.58 -11.31
CA ASP A 180 29.34 2.59 -11.18
C ASP A 180 30.73 3.23 -10.99
N LYS A 181 30.91 4.52 -11.37
CA LYS A 181 32.18 5.24 -11.24
C LYS A 181 32.39 5.81 -9.84
N SER A 182 31.35 6.41 -9.26
CA SER A 182 31.41 7.15 -7.98
C SER A 182 30.92 6.33 -6.79
N GLY A 183 30.22 5.21 -7.04
CA GLY A 183 29.52 4.48 -6.01
C GLY A 183 28.31 5.27 -5.47
N VAL A 184 27.93 5.03 -4.22
CA VAL A 184 26.81 5.72 -3.55
C VAL A 184 27.26 7.10 -3.07
N ILE A 185 26.60 8.13 -3.56
CA ILE A 185 26.73 9.51 -3.07
C ILE A 185 25.65 9.72 -2.01
N ASP A 186 26.06 9.87 -0.76
CA ASP A 186 25.19 10.11 0.40
C ASP A 186 25.72 11.30 1.20
N LEU A 187 25.09 12.46 1.02
CA LEU A 187 25.50 13.72 1.66
C LEU A 187 24.69 14.05 2.92
N PHE A 188 23.61 13.33 3.17
CA PHE A 188 22.63 13.64 4.21
C PHE A 188 22.41 12.50 5.20
N GLY A 189 23.24 11.43 5.17
CA GLY A 189 23.15 10.30 6.09
C GLY A 189 22.02 9.34 5.77
N GLY A 190 21.63 9.26 4.50
CA GLY A 190 20.53 8.38 4.04
C GLY A 190 20.82 6.89 4.27
N ARG A 191 22.08 6.45 4.17
CA ARG A 191 22.49 5.06 4.46
C ARG A 191 22.33 4.72 5.95
N GLU A 192 22.69 5.64 6.84
CA GLU A 192 22.55 5.45 8.28
C GLU A 192 21.06 5.39 8.67
N ASP A 193 20.25 6.31 8.14
CA ASP A 193 18.81 6.32 8.38
C ASP A 193 18.13 5.08 7.78
N LEU A 194 18.57 4.65 6.60
CA LEU A 194 18.09 3.41 5.95
C LEU A 194 18.37 2.18 6.82
N HIS A 195 19.59 2.10 7.35
CA HIS A 195 20.02 1.05 8.25
C HIS A 195 19.23 1.06 9.56
N SER A 196 19.04 2.25 10.14
CA SER A 196 18.30 2.43 11.40
C SER A 196 16.78 2.33 11.24
N GLY A 197 16.27 2.22 10.01
CA GLY A 197 14.83 2.18 9.74
C GLY A 197 14.14 3.50 10.07
N ILE A 198 14.71 4.61 9.64
CA ILE A 198 14.24 5.97 9.99
C ILE A 198 13.88 6.74 8.72
N ILE A 199 12.74 7.44 8.76
CA ILE A 199 12.36 8.48 7.80
C ILE A 199 12.66 9.83 8.42
N ARG A 200 13.65 10.52 7.88
CA ARG A 200 14.11 11.85 8.29
C ARG A 200 14.06 12.80 7.11
N CYS A 201 13.55 14.03 7.31
CA CYS A 201 13.63 15.09 6.31
C CYS A 201 15.08 15.48 6.00
N VAL A 202 15.35 15.86 4.76
CA VAL A 202 16.62 16.50 4.39
C VAL A 202 16.62 17.94 4.92
N GLY A 203 17.56 18.28 5.80
CA GLY A 203 17.63 19.59 6.41
C GLY A 203 16.51 19.87 7.41
N ASN A 204 15.91 21.06 7.34
CA ASN A 204 14.87 21.48 8.28
C ASN A 204 13.49 20.94 7.87
N ALA A 205 12.88 20.09 8.71
CA ALA A 205 11.60 19.46 8.42
C ALA A 205 10.43 20.47 8.30
N GLU A 206 10.41 21.54 9.12
CA GLU A 206 9.34 22.55 9.04
C GLU A 206 9.40 23.32 7.71
N GLU A 207 10.60 23.62 7.21
CA GLU A 207 10.80 24.24 5.91
C GLU A 207 10.34 23.28 4.80
N ARG A 208 10.81 22.03 4.83
CA ARG A 208 10.44 21.01 3.83
C ARG A 208 8.93 20.80 3.72
N PHE A 209 8.21 20.76 4.84
CA PHE A 209 6.75 20.63 4.84
C PHE A 209 6.03 21.92 4.45
N SER A 210 6.64 23.07 4.65
CA SER A 210 6.08 24.35 4.18
C SER A 210 6.25 24.53 2.66
N GLU A 211 7.30 23.98 2.05
CA GLU A 211 7.52 23.97 0.60
C GLU A 211 6.51 23.07 -0.12
N ASP A 212 6.39 21.81 0.25
CA ASP A 212 5.37 20.89 -0.26
C ASP A 212 4.75 20.09 0.90
N ALA A 213 3.56 20.49 1.32
CA ALA A 213 2.87 19.84 2.42
C ALA A 213 2.51 18.38 2.12
N LEU A 214 2.49 17.94 0.85
CA LEU A 214 2.32 16.52 0.52
C LEU A 214 3.45 15.65 1.09
N ARG A 215 4.63 16.22 1.35
CA ARG A 215 5.72 15.50 2.00
C ARG A 215 5.32 14.92 3.37
N ILE A 216 4.32 15.50 4.05
CA ILE A 216 3.72 14.96 5.28
C ILE A 216 3.10 13.58 5.00
N MET A 217 2.24 13.48 3.98
CA MET A 217 1.65 12.20 3.58
C MET A 217 2.70 11.21 3.06
N ARG A 218 3.72 11.71 2.36
CA ARG A 218 4.84 10.90 1.88
C ARG A 218 5.67 10.32 3.03
N ALA A 219 5.91 11.09 4.12
CA ALA A 219 6.59 10.59 5.33
C ALA A 219 5.85 9.39 5.91
N MET A 220 4.54 9.52 6.11
CA MET A 220 3.69 8.44 6.61
C MET A 220 3.67 7.24 5.65
N ARG A 221 3.57 7.48 4.34
CA ARG A 221 3.61 6.43 3.34
C ARG A 221 4.93 5.67 3.35
N PHE A 222 6.07 6.36 3.33
CA PHE A 222 7.36 5.69 3.36
C PHE A 222 7.57 4.92 4.66
N ALA A 223 7.17 5.48 5.80
CA ALA A 223 7.20 4.77 7.07
C ALA A 223 6.37 3.49 7.01
N ALA A 224 5.14 3.55 6.49
CA ALA A 224 4.25 2.40 6.36
C ALA A 224 4.77 1.32 5.40
N VAL A 225 5.26 1.73 4.21
CA VAL A 225 5.71 0.80 3.15
C VAL A 225 7.08 0.20 3.46
N CYS A 226 7.99 1.00 4.03
CA CYS A 226 9.33 0.51 4.36
C CYS A 226 9.39 -0.20 5.72
N GLY A 227 8.37 -0.09 6.58
CA GLY A 227 8.39 -0.56 7.96
C GLY A 227 9.31 0.29 8.84
N PHE A 228 9.44 1.59 8.56
CA PHE A 228 10.34 2.51 9.22
C PHE A 228 9.60 3.39 10.23
N LYS A 229 10.34 3.95 11.18
CA LYS A 229 9.84 4.98 12.10
C LYS A 229 10.10 6.37 11.53
N ILE A 230 9.22 7.31 11.83
CA ILE A 230 9.47 8.71 11.51
C ILE A 230 10.35 9.30 12.63
N GLU A 231 11.41 9.98 12.25
CA GLU A 231 12.34 10.63 13.18
C GLU A 231 11.60 11.68 14.04
N PRO A 232 11.92 11.82 15.35
CA PRO A 232 11.14 12.65 16.27
C PRO A 232 10.95 14.12 15.85
N ASP A 233 12.00 14.79 15.37
CA ASP A 233 11.90 16.19 14.94
C ASP A 233 11.09 16.32 13.64
N THR A 234 11.24 15.35 12.74
CA THR A 234 10.43 15.23 11.52
C THR A 234 8.96 15.00 11.88
N ALA A 235 8.67 14.12 12.85
CA ALA A 235 7.30 13.87 13.33
C ALA A 235 6.70 15.11 14.00
N ALA A 236 7.46 15.81 14.84
CA ALA A 236 7.01 17.04 15.49
C ALA A 236 6.66 18.13 14.46
N ALA A 237 7.51 18.32 13.45
CA ALA A 237 7.26 19.25 12.34
C ALA A 237 6.02 18.83 11.53
N MET A 238 5.85 17.53 11.29
CA MET A 238 4.68 16.97 10.58
C MET A 238 3.37 17.31 11.32
N HIS A 239 3.30 17.08 12.64
CA HIS A 239 2.14 17.44 13.44
C HIS A 239 1.89 18.95 13.48
N LYS A 240 2.95 19.76 13.58
CA LYS A 240 2.85 21.23 13.57
C LYS A 240 2.32 21.78 12.25
N LYS A 241 2.65 21.13 11.13
CA LYS A 241 2.34 21.59 9.77
C LYS A 241 1.18 20.86 9.10
N CYS A 242 0.52 19.87 9.74
CA CYS A 242 -0.52 19.04 9.14
C CYS A 242 -1.71 19.85 8.59
N GLY A 243 -2.02 21.01 9.19
CA GLY A 243 -3.07 21.90 8.67
C GLY A 243 -2.82 22.40 7.24
N LEU A 244 -1.57 22.38 6.74
CA LEU A 244 -1.23 22.74 5.36
C LEU A 244 -1.75 21.71 4.33
N LEU A 245 -2.08 20.49 4.75
CA LEU A 245 -2.65 19.47 3.88
C LEU A 245 -3.95 19.91 3.21
N LYS A 246 -4.68 20.85 3.81
CA LYS A 246 -5.89 21.45 3.23
C LYS A 246 -5.64 22.20 1.91
N ASN A 247 -4.40 22.62 1.66
CA ASN A 247 -3.98 23.31 0.44
C ASN A 247 -3.59 22.34 -0.67
N ILE A 248 -3.48 21.05 -0.38
CA ILE A 248 -3.06 20.03 -1.35
C ILE A 248 -4.28 19.47 -2.08
N SER A 249 -4.14 19.24 -3.38
CA SER A 249 -5.22 18.67 -4.17
C SER A 249 -5.61 17.26 -3.67
N ALA A 250 -6.89 16.99 -3.63
CA ALA A 250 -7.45 15.75 -3.11
C ALA A 250 -6.90 14.50 -3.84
N GLU A 251 -6.62 14.61 -5.15
CA GLU A 251 -6.05 13.52 -5.95
C GLU A 251 -4.64 13.14 -5.49
N ARG A 252 -3.81 14.16 -5.16
CA ARG A 252 -2.44 13.91 -4.65
C ARG A 252 -2.51 13.23 -3.27
N ILE A 253 -3.34 13.74 -2.38
CA ILE A 253 -3.57 13.15 -1.05
C ILE A 253 -4.05 11.70 -1.19
N TYR A 254 -5.07 11.47 -2.02
CA TYR A 254 -5.63 10.14 -2.23
C TYR A 254 -4.60 9.15 -2.81
N SER A 255 -3.75 9.61 -3.73
CA SER A 255 -2.67 8.78 -4.28
C SER A 255 -1.69 8.32 -3.21
N GLU A 256 -1.23 9.22 -2.33
CA GLU A 256 -0.33 8.86 -1.22
C GLU A 256 -1.05 7.99 -0.18
N PHE A 257 -2.32 8.28 0.12
CA PHE A 257 -3.14 7.50 1.03
C PHE A 257 -3.30 6.05 0.57
N LYS A 258 -3.63 5.83 -0.71
CA LYS A 258 -3.71 4.47 -1.28
C LYS A 258 -2.39 3.70 -1.15
N LYS A 259 -1.28 4.35 -1.48
CA LYS A 259 0.05 3.73 -1.37
C LYS A 259 0.43 3.44 0.09
N MET A 260 0.04 4.30 1.02
CA MET A 260 0.25 4.09 2.46
C MET A 260 -0.49 2.85 2.95
N LEU A 261 -1.75 2.67 2.54
CA LEU A 261 -2.56 1.51 2.91
C LEU A 261 -1.98 0.17 2.42
N CYS A 262 -1.15 0.18 1.36
CA CYS A 262 -0.45 -1.01 0.87
C CYS A 262 0.77 -1.39 1.74
N GLY A 263 1.22 -0.53 2.65
CA GLY A 263 2.33 -0.82 3.54
C GLY A 263 1.96 -1.78 4.67
N GLU A 264 2.88 -2.67 5.04
CA GLU A 264 2.67 -3.62 6.14
C GLU A 264 2.50 -2.93 7.50
N SER A 265 3.17 -1.79 7.70
CA SER A 265 3.07 -0.98 8.92
C SER A 265 1.99 0.10 8.85
N ALA A 266 1.07 0.05 7.86
CA ALA A 266 0.06 1.09 7.66
C ALA A 266 -0.79 1.32 8.91
N ALA A 267 -1.29 0.26 9.54
CA ALA A 267 -2.13 0.36 10.73
C ALA A 267 -1.41 1.05 11.90
N GLU A 268 -0.14 0.71 12.14
CA GLU A 268 0.69 1.31 13.19
C GLU A 268 0.91 2.80 12.93
N ILE A 269 1.37 3.15 11.73
CA ILE A 269 1.65 4.55 11.34
C ILE A 269 0.39 5.40 11.41
N MET A 270 -0.75 4.89 10.94
CA MET A 270 -2.03 5.58 10.99
C MET A 270 -2.52 5.77 12.43
N THR A 271 -2.27 4.81 13.31
CA THR A 271 -2.61 4.91 14.74
C THR A 271 -1.75 5.98 15.43
N VAL A 272 -0.42 5.92 15.24
CA VAL A 272 0.51 6.87 15.87
C VAL A 272 0.27 8.30 15.39
N HIS A 273 0.00 8.48 14.11
CA HIS A 273 -0.14 9.80 13.48
C HIS A 273 -1.60 10.13 13.10
N ARG A 274 -2.58 9.58 13.82
CA ARG A 274 -4.02 9.77 13.56
C ARG A 274 -4.43 11.24 13.48
N GLU A 275 -3.80 12.11 14.28
CA GLU A 275 -4.10 13.54 14.32
C GLU A 275 -3.81 14.22 12.98
N VAL A 276 -2.74 13.80 12.29
CA VAL A 276 -2.42 14.26 10.93
C VAL A 276 -3.50 13.83 9.95
N LEU A 277 -3.95 12.58 10.05
CA LEU A 277 -5.01 12.04 9.18
C LEU A 277 -6.37 12.66 9.47
N SER A 278 -6.60 13.14 10.69
CA SER A 278 -7.85 13.84 11.03
C SER A 278 -8.02 15.17 10.28
N GLU A 279 -6.94 15.77 9.77
CA GLU A 279 -7.01 16.95 8.88
C GLU A 279 -7.60 16.62 7.49
N ILE A 280 -7.56 15.34 7.09
CA ILE A 280 -8.00 14.85 5.77
C ILE A 280 -9.33 14.11 5.89
N ILE A 281 -9.45 13.21 6.85
CA ILE A 281 -10.62 12.34 7.09
C ILE A 281 -11.00 12.40 8.59
N PRO A 282 -11.47 13.55 9.08
CA PRO A 282 -11.86 13.69 10.49
C PRO A 282 -12.95 12.70 10.89
N GLU A 283 -13.78 12.28 9.94
CA GLU A 283 -14.85 11.33 10.14
C GLU A 283 -14.38 9.95 10.62
N SER A 284 -13.14 9.58 10.31
CA SER A 284 -12.54 8.30 10.74
C SER A 284 -11.47 8.46 11.81
N PHE A 285 -10.74 9.59 11.82
CA PHE A 285 -9.55 9.77 12.64
C PHE A 285 -9.73 10.74 13.81
N SER A 286 -10.89 11.39 13.96
CA SER A 286 -11.19 12.17 15.16
C SER A 286 -11.13 11.28 16.41
N ARG A 287 -10.91 11.91 17.58
CA ARG A 287 -10.81 11.18 18.84
C ARG A 287 -12.05 10.31 19.14
N GLU A 288 -13.23 10.75 18.69
CA GLU A 288 -14.52 10.11 18.95
C GLU A 288 -14.76 8.91 18.02
N ASN A 289 -14.31 8.98 16.77
CA ASN A 289 -14.61 8.00 15.73
C ASN A 289 -13.48 6.98 15.49
N PHE A 290 -12.31 7.24 16.05
CA PHE A 290 -11.14 6.41 15.82
C PHE A 290 -11.32 4.99 16.41
N ASN A 291 -11.12 3.97 15.58
CA ASN A 291 -11.25 2.57 15.97
C ASN A 291 -10.08 1.73 15.49
N GLU A 292 -9.20 1.35 16.42
CA GLU A 292 -8.02 0.52 16.13
C GLU A 292 -8.38 -0.86 15.55
N LYS A 293 -9.53 -1.44 15.94
CA LYS A 293 -9.98 -2.74 15.41
C LYS A 293 -10.21 -2.66 13.90
N ASN A 294 -10.72 -1.53 13.41
CA ASN A 294 -10.91 -1.33 11.97
C ASN A 294 -9.56 -1.25 11.24
N LEU A 295 -8.56 -0.56 11.82
CA LEU A 295 -7.22 -0.53 11.25
C LEU A 295 -6.53 -1.91 11.32
N SER A 296 -6.81 -2.71 12.34
CA SER A 296 -6.26 -4.07 12.43
C SER A 296 -6.73 -5.00 11.31
N MET A 297 -7.80 -4.64 10.58
CA MET A 297 -8.26 -5.36 9.39
C MET A 297 -7.25 -5.30 8.24
N LEU A 298 -6.45 -4.23 8.14
CA LEU A 298 -5.55 -3.99 6.99
C LEU A 298 -4.60 -5.17 6.74
N LYS A 299 -4.18 -5.87 7.78
CA LYS A 299 -3.27 -7.03 7.70
C LYS A 299 -3.91 -8.28 7.08
N PHE A 300 -5.23 -8.34 6.95
CA PHE A 300 -5.95 -9.49 6.40
C PHE A 300 -6.24 -9.34 4.90
N PHE A 301 -5.89 -8.19 4.32
CA PHE A 301 -6.06 -7.91 2.90
C PHE A 301 -4.70 -7.80 2.22
N SER A 302 -4.59 -8.31 1.00
CA SER A 302 -3.40 -8.19 0.17
C SER A 302 -3.04 -6.72 -0.11
N SER A 303 -1.80 -6.49 -0.49
CA SER A 303 -1.33 -5.17 -0.93
C SER A 303 -1.57 -4.90 -2.41
N ASP A 304 -2.26 -5.81 -3.09
CA ASP A 304 -2.59 -5.68 -4.49
C ASP A 304 -3.57 -4.53 -4.75
N LYS A 305 -3.47 -3.95 -5.95
CA LYS A 305 -4.29 -2.78 -6.32
C LYS A 305 -5.79 -3.07 -6.27
N GLU A 306 -6.20 -4.32 -6.47
CA GLU A 306 -7.59 -4.73 -6.45
C GLU A 306 -8.17 -4.77 -5.04
N GLU A 307 -7.34 -5.11 -4.04
CA GLU A 307 -7.76 -5.20 -2.64
C GLU A 307 -7.64 -3.89 -1.86
N VAL A 308 -7.09 -2.83 -2.46
CA VAL A 308 -7.00 -1.51 -1.80
C VAL A 308 -8.38 -0.97 -1.40
N ALA A 309 -9.44 -1.35 -2.12
CA ALA A 309 -10.81 -0.98 -1.78
C ALA A 309 -11.23 -1.52 -0.41
N PHE A 310 -10.82 -2.73 -0.04
CA PHE A 310 -11.08 -3.33 1.27
C PHE A 310 -10.39 -2.55 2.39
N LYS A 311 -9.13 -2.17 2.17
CA LYS A 311 -8.37 -1.38 3.13
C LYS A 311 -8.98 0.01 3.35
N ILE A 312 -9.44 0.66 2.28
CA ILE A 312 -10.17 1.93 2.38
C ILE A 312 -11.50 1.73 3.11
N ALA A 313 -12.27 0.69 2.79
CA ALA A 313 -13.53 0.39 3.45
C ALA A 313 -13.32 0.16 4.96
N ALA A 314 -12.27 -0.58 5.36
CA ALA A 314 -11.92 -0.79 6.75
C ALA A 314 -11.68 0.53 7.51
N VAL A 315 -10.95 1.47 6.90
CA VAL A 315 -10.71 2.81 7.46
C VAL A 315 -12.01 3.61 7.58
N LEU A 316 -12.92 3.48 6.60
CA LEU A 316 -14.16 4.26 6.53
C LEU A 316 -15.37 3.59 7.20
N LEU A 317 -15.20 2.44 7.86
CA LEU A 317 -16.31 1.77 8.58
C LEU A 317 -17.01 2.67 9.62
N PRO A 318 -16.32 3.60 10.33
CA PRO A 318 -17.00 4.49 11.27
C PRO A 318 -17.81 5.61 10.59
N VAL A 319 -17.71 5.77 9.29
CA VAL A 319 -18.27 6.90 8.56
C VAL A 319 -19.70 6.59 8.11
N GLU A 320 -20.65 7.48 8.39
CA GLU A 320 -22.07 7.33 8.02
C GLU A 320 -22.25 7.23 6.48
N ASP A 321 -21.58 8.08 5.71
CA ASP A 321 -21.58 8.06 4.24
C ASP A 321 -20.15 8.10 3.67
N SER A 322 -19.58 6.92 3.46
CA SER A 322 -18.26 6.77 2.87
C SER A 322 -18.17 7.33 1.44
N ASN A 323 -19.28 7.36 0.69
CA ASN A 323 -19.32 7.86 -0.68
C ASN A 323 -19.06 9.37 -0.74
N VAL A 324 -19.49 10.14 0.28
CA VAL A 324 -19.18 11.58 0.39
C VAL A 324 -17.68 11.78 0.54
N ILE A 325 -17.03 11.01 1.44
CA ILE A 325 -15.59 11.10 1.66
C ILE A 325 -14.83 10.72 0.41
N MET A 326 -15.19 9.60 -0.23
CA MET A 326 -14.55 9.11 -1.45
C MET A 326 -14.70 10.08 -2.63
N ARG A 327 -15.82 10.82 -2.71
CA ARG A 327 -15.98 11.90 -3.69
C ARG A 327 -15.09 13.10 -3.35
N ARG A 328 -15.00 13.50 -2.08
CA ARG A 328 -14.11 14.56 -1.60
C ARG A 328 -12.66 14.25 -1.94
N LEU A 329 -12.24 13.00 -1.78
CA LEU A 329 -10.92 12.50 -2.15
C LEU A 329 -10.74 12.28 -3.66
N LYS A 330 -11.77 12.53 -4.48
CA LYS A 330 -11.76 12.36 -5.95
C LYS A 330 -11.32 10.96 -6.39
N SER A 331 -11.79 9.96 -5.67
CA SER A 331 -11.49 8.55 -5.97
C SER A 331 -12.15 8.07 -7.27
N GLU A 332 -11.61 6.99 -7.82
CA GLU A 332 -12.15 6.30 -8.99
C GLU A 332 -13.57 5.76 -8.69
N ARG A 333 -14.45 5.81 -9.68
CA ARG A 333 -15.86 5.39 -9.52
C ARG A 333 -15.99 3.93 -9.07
N VAL A 334 -15.20 3.04 -9.62
CA VAL A 334 -15.25 1.61 -9.30
C VAL A 334 -14.90 1.39 -7.83
N THR A 335 -13.73 1.89 -7.39
CA THR A 335 -13.30 1.80 -5.99
C THR A 335 -14.33 2.41 -5.04
N ARG A 336 -14.89 3.56 -5.40
CA ARG A 336 -15.91 4.24 -4.58
C ARG A 336 -17.18 3.41 -4.38
N LEU A 337 -17.68 2.74 -5.42
CA LEU A 337 -18.85 1.89 -5.31
C LEU A 337 -18.58 0.65 -4.45
N ARG A 338 -17.42 -0.01 -4.62
CA ARG A 338 -17.01 -1.13 -3.78
C ARG A 338 -16.93 -0.72 -2.30
N VAL A 339 -16.24 0.38 -2.00
CA VAL A 339 -16.12 0.93 -0.63
C VAL A 339 -17.50 1.22 -0.04
N LYS A 340 -18.37 1.89 -0.80
CA LYS A 340 -19.72 2.22 -0.37
C LYS A 340 -20.50 0.96 0.03
N THR A 341 -20.56 -0.05 -0.84
CA THR A 341 -21.27 -1.30 -0.54
C THR A 341 -20.75 -1.96 0.73
N LEU A 342 -19.43 -2.05 0.90
CA LEU A 342 -18.83 -2.68 2.06
C LEU A 342 -19.10 -1.90 3.35
N THR A 343 -18.99 -0.57 3.32
CA THR A 343 -19.28 0.25 4.51
C THR A 343 -20.76 0.28 4.88
N GLU A 344 -21.67 0.19 3.92
CA GLU A 344 -23.11 0.06 4.17
C GLU A 344 -23.47 -1.29 4.82
N LEU A 345 -22.79 -2.37 4.43
CA LEU A 345 -23.06 -3.70 4.95
C LEU A 345 -22.40 -3.99 6.31
N PHE A 346 -21.21 -3.44 6.56
CA PHE A 346 -20.40 -3.75 7.75
C PHE A 346 -20.24 -2.59 8.72
N GLY A 347 -20.67 -1.39 8.34
CA GLY A 347 -20.72 -0.22 9.22
C GLY A 347 -21.97 -0.17 10.08
N GLY A 348 -22.01 0.81 11.01
CA GLY A 348 -23.16 1.01 11.90
C GLY A 348 -23.29 -0.04 13.00
N ASP A 349 -24.51 -0.09 13.60
CA ASP A 349 -24.77 -0.87 14.81
C ASP A 349 -25.12 -2.35 14.55
N ALA A 350 -25.47 -2.68 13.31
CA ALA A 350 -25.86 -4.03 12.91
C ALA A 350 -25.08 -4.50 11.67
N PRO A 351 -23.78 -4.81 11.82
CA PRO A 351 -22.97 -5.28 10.70
C PRO A 351 -23.50 -6.62 10.17
N MET A 352 -23.30 -6.82 8.89
CA MET A 352 -23.65 -8.07 8.21
C MET A 352 -22.96 -9.27 8.88
N THR A 353 -23.72 -10.33 9.12
CA THR A 353 -23.22 -11.62 9.59
C THR A 353 -22.95 -12.57 8.41
N ALA A 354 -22.11 -13.57 8.65
CA ALA A 354 -21.79 -14.57 7.62
C ALA A 354 -23.06 -15.30 7.14
N PRO A 355 -23.24 -15.50 5.83
CA PRO A 355 -24.28 -16.36 5.30
C PRO A 355 -24.02 -17.82 5.72
N THR A 356 -24.99 -18.46 6.36
CA THR A 356 -24.85 -19.84 6.84
C THR A 356 -25.53 -20.86 5.93
N GLU A 357 -26.56 -20.41 5.19
CA GLU A 357 -27.34 -21.27 4.31
C GLU A 357 -27.03 -20.95 2.83
N LYS A 358 -27.12 -21.98 1.96
CA LYS A 358 -26.97 -21.78 0.51
C LYS A 358 -27.96 -20.72 -0.02
N SER A 359 -29.17 -20.66 0.51
CA SER A 359 -30.18 -19.66 0.13
C SER A 359 -29.72 -18.22 0.38
N ASP A 360 -28.91 -17.97 1.42
CA ASP A 360 -28.40 -16.63 1.74
C ASP A 360 -27.32 -16.22 0.77
N VAL A 361 -26.42 -17.14 0.40
CA VAL A 361 -25.41 -16.92 -0.64
C VAL A 361 -26.07 -16.65 -2.00
N LEU A 362 -27.12 -17.41 -2.36
CA LEU A 362 -27.87 -17.18 -3.61
C LEU A 362 -28.57 -15.81 -3.63
N ARG A 363 -29.04 -15.31 -2.48
CA ARG A 363 -29.57 -13.93 -2.36
C ARG A 363 -28.50 -12.89 -2.57
N LEU A 364 -27.30 -13.07 -2.01
CA LEU A 364 -26.19 -12.16 -2.27
C LEU A 364 -25.83 -12.11 -3.75
N LEU A 365 -25.72 -13.28 -4.40
CA LEU A 365 -25.46 -13.39 -5.85
C LEU A 365 -26.54 -12.71 -6.69
N ARG A 366 -27.82 -12.82 -6.27
CA ARG A 366 -28.94 -12.15 -6.91
C ARG A 366 -28.86 -10.63 -6.78
N ASP A 367 -28.61 -10.15 -5.55
CA ASP A 367 -28.75 -8.73 -5.20
C ASP A 367 -27.52 -7.90 -5.60
N TYR A 368 -26.33 -8.51 -5.56
CA TYR A 368 -25.05 -7.82 -5.77
C TYR A 368 -24.28 -8.32 -7.00
N GLY A 369 -24.63 -9.48 -7.54
CA GLY A 369 -23.85 -10.13 -8.59
C GLY A 369 -22.57 -10.79 -8.04
N LYS A 370 -21.84 -11.49 -8.90
CA LYS A 370 -20.70 -12.32 -8.52
C LYS A 370 -19.57 -11.52 -7.88
N GLU A 371 -18.98 -10.59 -8.63
CA GLU A 371 -17.81 -9.82 -8.16
C GLU A 371 -18.04 -9.13 -6.80
N THR A 372 -19.21 -8.51 -6.64
CA THR A 372 -19.54 -7.82 -5.40
C THR A 372 -19.79 -8.82 -4.25
N THR A 373 -20.35 -9.99 -4.55
CA THR A 373 -20.52 -11.06 -3.54
C THR A 373 -19.15 -11.57 -3.07
N GLU A 374 -18.22 -11.81 -3.97
CA GLU A 374 -16.83 -12.19 -3.63
C GLU A 374 -16.16 -11.13 -2.75
N ASP A 375 -16.34 -9.84 -3.09
CA ASP A 375 -15.87 -8.71 -2.27
C ASP A 375 -16.47 -8.75 -0.85
N ILE A 376 -17.79 -8.95 -0.74
CA ILE A 376 -18.51 -9.01 0.53
C ILE A 376 -17.97 -10.15 1.40
N LEU A 377 -17.81 -11.34 0.84
CA LEU A 377 -17.34 -12.52 1.56
C LEU A 377 -15.87 -12.37 1.99
N THR A 378 -15.03 -11.84 1.11
CA THR A 378 -13.61 -11.54 1.43
C THR A 378 -13.49 -10.51 2.54
N PHE A 379 -14.26 -9.42 2.45
CA PHE A 379 -14.26 -8.38 3.46
C PHE A 379 -14.81 -8.88 4.80
N GLY A 380 -15.90 -9.65 4.78
CA GLY A 380 -16.51 -10.25 5.96
C GLY A 380 -15.57 -11.16 6.72
N ARG A 381 -14.75 -11.95 6.00
CA ARG A 381 -13.68 -12.74 6.60
C ARG A 381 -12.67 -11.88 7.36
N GLY A 382 -12.16 -10.82 6.73
CA GLY A 382 -11.22 -9.89 7.38
C GLY A 382 -11.85 -9.17 8.57
N TYR A 383 -13.13 -8.81 8.44
CA TYR A 383 -13.92 -8.19 9.50
C TYR A 383 -14.03 -9.09 10.75
N ALA A 384 -14.42 -10.35 10.60
CA ALA A 384 -14.51 -11.33 11.67
C ALA A 384 -13.13 -11.55 12.35
N LEU A 385 -12.09 -11.83 11.57
CA LEU A 385 -10.74 -12.05 12.08
C LEU A 385 -10.19 -10.86 12.89
N SER A 386 -10.51 -9.63 12.47
CA SER A 386 -10.08 -8.42 13.19
C SER A 386 -10.71 -8.27 14.57
N ARG A 387 -11.83 -8.96 14.80
CA ARG A 387 -12.59 -8.95 16.07
C ARG A 387 -12.29 -10.17 16.92
N GLY A 388 -11.40 -11.06 16.46
CA GLY A 388 -11.04 -12.30 17.14
C GLY A 388 -12.06 -13.42 16.95
N GLU A 389 -12.96 -13.27 15.98
CA GLU A 389 -13.94 -14.29 15.59
C GLU A 389 -13.35 -15.28 14.59
N THR A 390 -13.98 -16.44 14.39
CA THR A 390 -13.58 -17.39 13.35
C THR A 390 -14.05 -16.91 11.98
N ALA A 391 -13.32 -17.31 10.94
CA ALA A 391 -13.70 -17.02 9.56
C ALA A 391 -14.38 -18.22 8.86
N GLU A 392 -14.70 -19.27 9.60
CA GLU A 392 -15.18 -20.54 9.04
C GLU A 392 -16.47 -20.38 8.24
N ASP A 393 -17.46 -19.67 8.78
CA ASP A 393 -18.73 -19.44 8.08
C ASP A 393 -18.54 -18.60 6.81
N TRP A 394 -17.66 -17.60 6.83
CA TRP A 394 -17.32 -16.81 5.66
C TRP A 394 -16.62 -17.64 4.57
N ASN A 395 -15.69 -18.51 4.98
CA ASN A 395 -15.00 -19.43 4.05
C ASN A 395 -16.00 -20.41 3.43
N ARG A 396 -16.90 -20.99 4.23
CA ARG A 396 -17.95 -21.88 3.74
C ARG A 396 -18.90 -21.18 2.77
N ALA A 397 -19.27 -19.93 3.06
CA ALA A 397 -20.09 -19.12 2.16
C ALA A 397 -19.40 -18.87 0.81
N ALA A 398 -18.07 -18.65 0.83
CA ALA A 398 -17.27 -18.49 -0.39
C ALA A 398 -17.23 -19.80 -1.21
N GLU A 399 -17.02 -20.95 -0.55
CA GLU A 399 -17.10 -22.28 -1.20
C GLU A 399 -18.45 -22.50 -1.85
N ILE A 400 -19.55 -22.16 -1.17
CA ILE A 400 -20.92 -22.27 -1.72
C ILE A 400 -21.10 -21.34 -2.95
N ALA A 401 -20.54 -20.13 -2.91
CA ALA A 401 -20.60 -19.21 -4.05
C ALA A 401 -19.88 -19.78 -5.27
N ASP A 402 -18.70 -20.37 -5.09
CA ASP A 402 -17.90 -21.00 -6.14
C ASP A 402 -18.61 -22.25 -6.70
N GLU A 403 -19.19 -23.11 -5.83
CA GLU A 403 -19.95 -24.27 -6.23
C GLU A 403 -21.19 -23.91 -7.05
N THR A 404 -21.85 -22.81 -6.73
CA THR A 404 -23.07 -22.31 -7.38
C THR A 404 -22.87 -22.07 -8.87
N GLU A 405 -21.68 -21.70 -9.31
CA GLU A 405 -21.35 -21.53 -10.73
C GLU A 405 -21.30 -22.86 -11.48
N ASN A 406 -20.83 -23.91 -10.81
CA ASN A 406 -20.56 -25.19 -11.42
C ASN A 406 -21.80 -26.09 -11.42
N ASP A 407 -22.71 -25.90 -10.46
CA ASP A 407 -23.89 -26.77 -10.29
C ASP A 407 -25.16 -26.27 -11.01
N GLY A 408 -25.09 -25.09 -11.67
CA GLY A 408 -26.22 -24.52 -12.40
C GLY A 408 -27.34 -23.98 -11.48
N SER A 409 -27.01 -23.63 -10.23
CA SER A 409 -27.97 -23.03 -9.29
C SER A 409 -28.59 -21.76 -9.87
N CYS A 410 -29.88 -21.58 -9.62
CA CYS A 410 -30.64 -20.46 -10.14
C CYS A 410 -30.67 -19.31 -9.12
N TYR A 411 -29.98 -18.24 -9.41
CA TYR A 411 -29.96 -17.02 -8.58
C TYR A 411 -30.31 -15.73 -9.34
N ASN A 412 -30.69 -15.84 -10.63
CA ASN A 412 -31.17 -14.70 -11.42
C ASN A 412 -32.34 -15.07 -12.30
N ILE A 413 -33.13 -14.08 -12.71
CA ILE A 413 -34.33 -14.28 -13.54
C ILE A 413 -33.98 -14.98 -14.86
N GLY A 414 -32.79 -14.72 -15.42
CA GLY A 414 -32.39 -15.32 -16.71
C GLY A 414 -32.17 -16.83 -16.63
N SER A 415 -31.85 -17.37 -15.46
CA SER A 415 -31.66 -18.81 -15.22
C SER A 415 -32.95 -19.57 -14.78
N LEU A 416 -34.09 -18.87 -14.63
CA LEU A 416 -35.37 -19.50 -14.37
C LEU A 416 -35.80 -20.35 -15.55
N ALA A 417 -36.35 -21.54 -15.27
CA ALA A 417 -36.94 -22.44 -16.30
C ALA A 417 -38.25 -21.90 -16.95
N VAL A 418 -38.71 -20.73 -16.52
CA VAL A 418 -39.85 -19.97 -17.08
C VAL A 418 -39.42 -18.57 -17.46
N CYS A 419 -40.05 -18.01 -18.46
CA CYS A 419 -39.80 -16.66 -18.92
C CYS A 419 -41.09 -15.85 -19.03
N GLY A 420 -40.96 -14.55 -19.30
CA GLY A 420 -42.08 -13.64 -19.43
C GLY A 420 -43.14 -14.08 -20.49
N LYS A 421 -42.69 -14.80 -21.52
CA LYS A 421 -43.64 -15.36 -22.54
C LYS A 421 -44.56 -16.44 -21.96
N ASP A 422 -44.05 -17.23 -21.04
CA ASP A 422 -44.82 -18.28 -20.38
C ASP A 422 -45.88 -17.67 -19.44
N LEU A 423 -45.47 -16.63 -18.68
CA LEU A 423 -46.37 -15.91 -17.78
C LEU A 423 -47.45 -15.12 -18.56
N LYS A 424 -47.13 -14.57 -19.74
CA LYS A 424 -48.12 -13.94 -20.63
C LYS A 424 -49.21 -14.91 -21.04
N ARG A 425 -48.86 -16.21 -21.30
CA ARG A 425 -49.85 -17.24 -21.63
C ARG A 425 -50.77 -17.60 -20.45
N LEU A 426 -50.33 -17.36 -19.23
CA LEU A 426 -51.12 -17.50 -17.99
C LEU A 426 -51.92 -16.25 -17.65
N GLY A 427 -51.89 -15.20 -18.50
CA GLY A 427 -52.67 -13.98 -18.29
C GLY A 427 -51.95 -12.84 -17.58
N TYR A 428 -50.70 -12.99 -17.20
CA TYR A 428 -49.90 -11.89 -16.61
C TYR A 428 -49.59 -10.82 -17.68
N ARG A 429 -49.61 -9.54 -17.30
CA ARG A 429 -49.34 -8.41 -18.20
C ARG A 429 -48.58 -7.30 -17.49
N GLY A 430 -47.78 -6.51 -18.26
CA GLY A 430 -47.03 -5.36 -17.75
C GLY A 430 -46.07 -5.74 -16.62
N ASP A 431 -46.00 -4.91 -15.61
CA ASP A 431 -45.07 -5.02 -14.47
C ASP A 431 -45.31 -6.28 -13.62
N ARG A 432 -46.57 -6.83 -13.64
CA ARG A 432 -46.91 -8.09 -12.97
C ARG A 432 -46.10 -9.30 -13.46
N ILE A 433 -45.51 -9.21 -14.67
CA ILE A 433 -44.64 -10.29 -15.17
C ILE A 433 -43.30 -10.27 -14.43
N GLY A 434 -42.71 -9.09 -14.26
CA GLY A 434 -41.46 -8.92 -13.48
C GLY A 434 -41.66 -9.33 -12.04
N GLU A 435 -42.67 -8.78 -11.38
CA GLU A 435 -43.02 -9.14 -9.99
C GLU A 435 -43.19 -10.65 -9.81
N ARG A 436 -43.87 -11.30 -10.77
CA ARG A 436 -44.07 -12.74 -10.70
C ARG A 436 -42.79 -13.55 -10.89
N LEU A 437 -41.90 -13.10 -11.76
CA LEU A 437 -40.58 -13.73 -11.94
C LEU A 437 -39.72 -13.61 -10.68
N GLU A 438 -39.75 -12.48 -10.01
CA GLU A 438 -39.06 -12.27 -8.73
C GLU A 438 -39.61 -13.21 -7.64
N VAL A 439 -40.91 -13.33 -7.50
CA VAL A 439 -41.55 -14.28 -6.56
C VAL A 439 -41.16 -15.74 -6.86
N LEU A 440 -41.09 -16.11 -8.13
CA LEU A 440 -40.66 -17.44 -8.52
C LEU A 440 -39.19 -17.69 -8.25
N LEU A 441 -38.33 -16.70 -8.50
CA LEU A 441 -36.92 -16.76 -8.21
C LEU A 441 -36.68 -16.91 -6.69
N ASP A 442 -37.35 -16.11 -5.87
CA ASP A 442 -37.24 -16.21 -4.42
C ASP A 442 -37.72 -17.58 -3.90
N ALA A 443 -38.78 -18.15 -4.49
CA ALA A 443 -39.23 -19.48 -4.15
C ALA A 443 -38.23 -20.60 -4.55
N VAL A 444 -37.51 -20.43 -5.64
CA VAL A 444 -36.43 -21.34 -6.04
C VAL A 444 -35.22 -21.21 -5.10
N ILE A 445 -34.77 -19.98 -4.83
CA ILE A 445 -33.66 -19.70 -3.92
C ILE A 445 -33.94 -20.27 -2.52
N SER A 446 -35.19 -20.10 -2.03
CA SER A 446 -35.61 -20.60 -0.72
C SER A 446 -35.91 -22.10 -0.70
N GLY A 447 -35.71 -22.84 -1.82
CA GLY A 447 -35.96 -24.28 -1.92
C GLY A 447 -37.43 -24.67 -1.85
N LYS A 448 -38.37 -23.71 -1.90
CA LYS A 448 -39.83 -23.99 -1.88
C LYS A 448 -40.36 -24.65 -3.14
N VAL A 449 -39.66 -24.45 -4.25
CA VAL A 449 -40.01 -25.03 -5.54
C VAL A 449 -38.71 -25.29 -6.35
N ASN A 450 -38.66 -26.42 -7.04
CA ASN A 450 -37.55 -26.72 -7.95
C ASN A 450 -37.63 -25.87 -9.23
N ASN A 451 -36.51 -25.48 -9.77
CA ASN A 451 -36.42 -24.72 -11.01
C ASN A 451 -36.76 -25.58 -12.23
N THR A 452 -38.01 -26.01 -12.31
CA THR A 452 -38.57 -26.71 -13.44
C THR A 452 -39.82 -25.99 -13.93
N LYS A 453 -39.98 -25.89 -15.25
CA LYS A 453 -41.12 -25.19 -15.87
C LYS A 453 -42.47 -25.66 -15.33
N ARG A 454 -42.62 -26.94 -15.13
CA ARG A 454 -43.87 -27.56 -14.64
C ARG A 454 -44.21 -27.12 -13.22
N GLN A 455 -43.22 -27.08 -12.34
CA GLN A 455 -43.43 -26.71 -10.92
C GLN A 455 -43.63 -25.20 -10.78
N LEU A 456 -42.83 -24.40 -11.49
CA LEU A 456 -42.91 -22.94 -11.45
C LEU A 456 -44.26 -22.41 -11.95
N LEU A 457 -44.80 -22.97 -13.04
CA LEU A 457 -46.11 -22.55 -13.56
C LEU A 457 -47.30 -22.96 -12.65
N LYS A 458 -47.10 -23.93 -11.76
CA LYS A 458 -48.10 -24.38 -10.78
C LYS A 458 -47.96 -23.70 -9.41
N TYR A 459 -46.82 -23.11 -9.11
CA TYR A 459 -46.56 -22.45 -7.82
C TYR A 459 -47.50 -21.25 -7.65
N LYS A 460 -48.25 -21.21 -6.54
CA LYS A 460 -49.27 -20.18 -6.29
C LYS A 460 -48.83 -19.19 -5.19
N GLY A 461 -47.60 -19.40 -4.59
CA GLY A 461 -47.03 -18.71 -3.45
C GLY A 461 -47.19 -17.23 -3.39
#